data_2471d71308c453111be2d4eaa86a1146
#
_entry.id   2471d71308c453111be2d4eaa86a1146
#
_cell.length_a   1.000
_cell.length_b   1.000
_cell.length_c   1.000
_cell.angle_alpha   90.00
_cell.angle_beta   90.00
_cell.angle_gamma   90.00
#
_symmetry.space_group_name_H-M   'P 1'
#
loop_
_entity.id
_entity.type
_entity.pdbx_description
1 polymer ?
#
loop_
_entity_poly.entity_id
_entity_poly.type
_entity_poly.pdbx_seq_one_letter_code
_entity_poly.pdbx_strand_id
1 'polypeptide(L)'
;MRSERTYVDDTSLAVQRVLDARVWQHDGVELRRSTSGLGMYATRRFLPGEVIYSTDLLTVRGLVDNLVARTIVDGRVAPVDVTAEHMVVFEDGRWLDVPGCFANHSCVPNTASVFQDPSGCGRPSVYDQVALVEILPGDQITCDYTRFDWGDDGLEFDCQCGETACYGLIDGFGGLPPHIQEQAADTLAMEAQRRWALLRGQQ
;
A
#
# COMPACT_ATOMS: atom_id res chain seq x y z
N MET A 1 5.41 23.31 -5.70
CA MET A 1 4.05 23.38 -5.10
C MET A 1 4.13 22.53 -3.84
N ARG A 2 3.74 23.06 -2.66
CA ARG A 2 3.71 22.24 -1.45
C ARG A 2 2.53 21.28 -1.58
N SER A 3 2.78 19.97 -1.48
CA SER A 3 1.71 18.99 -1.28
C SER A 3 1.08 19.29 0.08
N GLU A 4 -0.15 19.80 0.07
CA GLU A 4 -0.94 19.97 1.29
C GLU A 4 -1.56 18.61 1.61
N ARG A 5 -1.25 18.07 2.79
CA ARG A 5 -1.93 16.86 3.28
C ARG A 5 -3.43 17.10 3.28
N THR A 6 -4.17 16.25 2.62
CA THR A 6 -5.61 16.24 2.71
C THR A 6 -6.02 15.49 3.98
N TYR A 7 -6.39 16.23 5.02
CA TYR A 7 -7.02 15.68 6.21
C TYR A 7 -8.53 15.67 6.02
N VAL A 8 -9.16 14.57 6.35
CA VAL A 8 -10.61 14.43 6.29
C VAL A 8 -11.11 14.14 7.70
N ASP A 9 -12.07 14.97 8.15
CA ASP A 9 -12.70 14.81 9.45
C ASP A 9 -13.47 13.48 9.57
N ASP A 10 -13.61 12.99 10.80
CA ASP A 10 -14.02 11.68 11.30
C ASP A 10 -15.33 11.07 10.80
N THR A 11 -15.88 11.51 9.68
CA THR A 11 -17.13 10.95 9.16
C THR A 11 -16.91 10.28 7.81
N SER A 12 -17.43 9.06 7.65
CA SER A 12 -17.47 8.36 6.35
C SER A 12 -18.00 9.26 5.22
N LEU A 13 -18.91 10.19 5.54
CA LEU A 13 -19.45 11.15 4.57
C LEU A 13 -18.39 12.15 4.07
N ALA A 14 -17.51 12.63 4.93
CA ALA A 14 -16.46 13.57 4.52
C ALA A 14 -15.41 12.87 3.64
N VAL A 15 -14.99 11.67 4.01
CA VAL A 15 -14.10 10.83 3.19
C VAL A 15 -14.76 10.49 1.86
N GLN A 16 -16.04 10.10 1.87
CA GLN A 16 -16.78 9.77 0.65
C GLN A 16 -16.82 10.96 -0.32
N ARG A 17 -17.03 12.18 0.15
CA ARG A 17 -16.98 13.38 -0.70
C ARG A 17 -15.64 13.57 -1.41
N VAL A 18 -14.54 13.24 -0.74
CA VAL A 18 -13.20 13.28 -1.36
C VAL A 18 -13.09 12.20 -2.42
N LEU A 19 -13.57 10.99 -2.14
CA LEU A 19 -13.56 9.87 -3.09
C LEU A 19 -14.45 10.15 -4.32
N ASP A 20 -15.57 10.84 -4.14
CA ASP A 20 -16.50 11.21 -5.21
C ASP A 20 -15.96 12.31 -6.15
N ALA A 21 -14.96 13.08 -5.69
CA ALA A 21 -14.49 14.26 -6.40
C ALA A 21 -13.79 13.94 -7.73
N ARG A 22 -13.29 12.71 -7.91
CA ARG A 22 -12.56 12.30 -9.12
C ARG A 22 -12.64 10.80 -9.38
N VAL A 23 -12.22 10.40 -10.58
CA VAL A 23 -11.84 9.01 -10.87
C VAL A 23 -10.39 8.85 -10.40
N TRP A 24 -10.16 7.88 -9.52
CA TRP A 24 -8.84 7.58 -8.95
C TRP A 24 -8.11 6.61 -9.88
N GLN A 25 -7.03 7.05 -10.49
CA GLN A 25 -6.29 6.24 -11.44
C GLN A 25 -4.81 6.65 -11.49
N HIS A 26 -3.96 5.72 -11.85
CA HIS A 26 -2.56 5.95 -12.18
C HIS A 26 -2.30 5.49 -13.62
N ASP A 27 -1.42 6.19 -14.33
CA ASP A 27 -1.06 5.82 -15.69
C ASP A 27 -0.33 4.47 -15.72
N GLY A 28 -0.73 3.63 -16.65
CA GLY A 28 -0.11 2.31 -16.83
C GLY A 28 -0.58 1.23 -15.85
N VAL A 29 -1.61 1.49 -15.01
CA VAL A 29 -2.19 0.48 -14.12
C VAL A 29 -3.71 0.47 -14.19
N GLU A 30 -4.30 -0.68 -13.92
CA GLU A 30 -5.75 -0.85 -13.74
C GLU A 30 -6.04 -1.93 -12.70
N LEU A 31 -7.24 -1.92 -12.16
CA LEU A 31 -7.73 -3.05 -11.38
C LEU A 31 -8.38 -4.10 -12.30
N ARG A 32 -8.18 -5.36 -11.95
CA ARG A 32 -8.89 -6.48 -12.60
C ARG A 32 -9.52 -7.39 -11.55
N ARG A 33 -10.66 -7.97 -11.92
CA ARG A 33 -11.30 -9.02 -11.13
C ARG A 33 -10.63 -10.36 -11.38
N SER A 34 -10.39 -11.08 -10.30
CA SER A 34 -9.88 -12.45 -10.32
C SER A 34 -10.70 -13.32 -9.37
N THR A 35 -10.36 -14.59 -9.31
CA THR A 35 -10.97 -15.52 -8.32
C THR A 35 -10.64 -15.15 -6.87
N SER A 36 -9.55 -14.40 -6.65
CA SER A 36 -9.11 -13.91 -5.34
C SER A 36 -9.58 -12.49 -5.02
N GLY A 37 -10.53 -11.92 -5.79
CA GLY A 37 -11.01 -10.56 -5.63
C GLY A 37 -10.39 -9.58 -6.63
N LEU A 38 -10.26 -8.31 -6.23
CA LEU A 38 -9.60 -7.29 -7.04
C LEU A 38 -8.08 -7.37 -6.86
N GLY A 39 -7.35 -7.09 -7.93
CA GLY A 39 -5.91 -6.91 -7.92
C GLY A 39 -5.50 -5.79 -8.85
N MET A 40 -4.33 -5.20 -8.63
CA MET A 40 -3.75 -4.18 -9.48
C MET A 40 -2.86 -4.82 -10.57
N TYR A 41 -3.00 -4.39 -11.80
CA TYR A 41 -2.31 -4.96 -12.97
C TYR A 41 -1.69 -3.89 -13.83
N ALA A 42 -0.53 -4.20 -14.39
CA ALA A 42 0.15 -3.35 -15.37
C ALA A 42 -0.61 -3.35 -16.71
N THR A 43 -0.78 -2.17 -17.29
CA THR A 43 -1.32 -2.00 -18.66
C THR A 43 -0.23 -1.64 -19.66
N ARG A 44 0.98 -1.34 -19.18
CA ARG A 44 2.20 -1.13 -19.95
C ARG A 44 3.40 -1.82 -19.29
N ARG A 45 4.52 -1.83 -19.97
CA ARG A 45 5.79 -2.31 -19.42
C ARG A 45 6.36 -1.30 -18.43
N PHE A 46 6.91 -1.79 -17.30
CA PHE A 46 7.74 -1.05 -16.36
C PHE A 46 9.11 -1.70 -16.25
N LEU A 47 10.16 -0.88 -16.17
CA LEU A 47 11.54 -1.35 -16.00
C LEU A 47 11.94 -1.36 -14.53
N PRO A 48 12.91 -2.20 -14.11
CA PRO A 48 13.42 -2.16 -12.74
C PRO A 48 13.90 -0.76 -12.34
N GLY A 49 13.48 -0.29 -11.17
CA GLY A 49 13.74 1.06 -10.66
C GLY A 49 12.79 2.15 -11.18
N GLU A 50 11.89 1.83 -12.10
CA GLU A 50 10.89 2.78 -12.59
C GLU A 50 9.81 3.02 -11.55
N VAL A 51 9.46 4.29 -11.33
CA VAL A 51 8.30 4.66 -10.51
C VAL A 51 7.04 4.35 -11.32
N ILE A 52 6.24 3.41 -10.83
CA ILE A 52 4.97 3.02 -11.45
C ILE A 52 3.97 4.15 -11.27
N TYR A 53 3.87 4.65 -10.04
CA TYR A 53 3.11 5.84 -9.72
C TYR A 53 3.63 6.50 -8.44
N SER A 54 3.31 7.76 -8.29
CA SER A 54 3.53 8.55 -7.08
C SER A 54 2.20 9.10 -6.61
N THR A 55 1.93 9.03 -5.32
CA THR A 55 0.64 9.47 -4.78
C THR A 55 0.78 10.26 -3.50
N ASP A 56 -0.10 11.27 -3.35
CA ASP A 56 -0.34 11.94 -2.09
C ASP A 56 -1.27 11.07 -1.25
N LEU A 57 -0.84 10.73 -0.04
CA LEU A 57 -1.62 9.91 0.87
C LEU A 57 -2.81 10.68 1.42
N LEU A 58 -3.99 10.11 1.30
CA LEU A 58 -5.19 10.60 1.96
C LEU A 58 -5.18 10.10 3.41
N THR A 59 -5.00 11.02 4.35
CA THR A 59 -5.07 10.69 5.79
C THR A 59 -6.51 10.70 6.26
N VAL A 60 -6.97 9.55 6.76
CA VAL A 60 -8.32 9.35 7.31
C VAL A 60 -8.21 9.16 8.81
N ARG A 61 -8.92 9.97 9.59
CA ARG A 61 -9.02 9.81 11.04
C ARG A 61 -10.31 9.09 11.41
N GLY A 62 -10.22 8.23 12.42
CA GLY A 62 -11.36 7.46 12.91
C GLY A 62 -11.69 6.22 12.08
N LEU A 63 -12.79 5.56 12.44
CA LEU A 63 -13.31 4.39 11.74
C LEU A 63 -14.25 4.85 10.61
N VAL A 64 -13.94 4.45 9.40
CA VAL A 64 -14.79 4.70 8.24
C VAL A 64 -15.20 3.37 7.62
N ASP A 65 -16.48 3.28 7.28
CA ASP A 65 -17.07 2.08 6.71
C ASP A 65 -17.84 2.44 5.43
N ASN A 66 -18.01 1.44 4.58
CA ASN A 66 -18.85 1.52 3.38
C ASN A 66 -18.45 2.67 2.43
N LEU A 67 -17.17 2.87 2.24
CA LEU A 67 -16.66 3.83 1.26
C LEU A 67 -16.69 3.23 -0.15
N VAL A 68 -16.91 4.09 -1.14
CA VAL A 68 -16.90 3.71 -2.55
C VAL A 68 -16.00 4.66 -3.31
N ALA A 69 -15.00 4.15 -3.99
CA ALA A 69 -14.16 4.92 -4.91
C ALA A 69 -14.51 4.57 -6.36
N ARG A 70 -14.25 5.49 -7.29
CA ARG A 70 -14.36 5.24 -8.73
C ARG A 70 -12.98 5.14 -9.33
N THR A 71 -12.69 4.01 -9.96
CA THR A 71 -11.39 3.74 -10.58
C THR A 71 -11.55 2.95 -11.89
N ILE A 72 -10.45 2.62 -12.54
CA ILE A 72 -10.45 1.79 -13.74
C ILE A 72 -10.43 0.32 -13.33
N VAL A 73 -11.46 -0.41 -13.69
CA VAL A 73 -11.60 -1.87 -13.48
C VAL A 73 -11.91 -2.52 -14.82
N ASP A 74 -11.10 -3.48 -15.23
CA ASP A 74 -11.23 -4.18 -16.51
C ASP A 74 -11.42 -3.19 -17.70
N GLY A 75 -10.58 -2.13 -17.73
CA GLY A 75 -10.56 -1.11 -18.77
C GLY A 75 -11.72 -0.08 -18.72
N ARG A 76 -12.54 -0.06 -17.68
CA ARG A 76 -13.69 0.84 -17.55
C ARG A 76 -13.76 1.51 -16.19
N VAL A 77 -14.28 2.73 -16.15
CA VAL A 77 -14.60 3.39 -14.88
C VAL A 77 -15.69 2.61 -14.16
N ALA A 78 -15.38 2.11 -12.96
CA ALA A 78 -16.32 1.37 -12.13
C ALA A 78 -16.17 1.78 -10.65
N PRO A 79 -17.24 1.62 -9.85
CA PRO A 79 -17.15 1.73 -8.41
C PRO A 79 -16.43 0.52 -7.81
N VAL A 80 -15.66 0.75 -6.75
CA VAL A 80 -15.03 -0.27 -5.93
C VAL A 80 -15.26 0.06 -4.46
N ASP A 81 -15.56 -0.96 -3.67
CA ASP A 81 -15.72 -0.79 -2.23
C ASP A 81 -14.33 -0.64 -1.58
N VAL A 82 -14.21 0.34 -0.69
CA VAL A 82 -13.01 0.59 0.11
C VAL A 82 -13.37 0.37 1.57
N THR A 83 -12.73 -0.60 2.18
CA THR A 83 -12.92 -0.99 3.58
C THR A 83 -11.72 -0.59 4.43
N ALA A 84 -11.81 -0.77 5.73
CA ALA A 84 -10.70 -0.53 6.64
C ALA A 84 -9.46 -1.38 6.33
N GLU A 85 -9.64 -2.58 5.77
CA GLU A 85 -8.56 -3.49 5.34
C GLU A 85 -7.73 -2.94 4.17
N HIS A 86 -8.29 -1.99 3.40
CA HIS A 86 -7.58 -1.31 2.33
C HIS A 86 -6.76 -0.10 2.82
N MET A 87 -6.69 0.12 4.12
CA MET A 87 -6.03 1.29 4.71
C MET A 87 -4.87 0.87 5.57
N VAL A 88 -3.74 1.54 5.39
CA VAL A 88 -2.57 1.34 6.25
C VAL A 88 -2.72 2.18 7.52
N VAL A 89 -2.53 1.56 8.70
CA VAL A 89 -2.65 2.22 9.99
C VAL A 89 -1.35 2.93 10.35
N PHE A 90 -1.46 4.17 10.83
CA PHE A 90 -0.36 4.98 11.34
C PHE A 90 -0.79 5.72 12.62
N GLU A 91 0.17 6.28 13.37
CA GLU A 91 -0.09 7.02 14.63
C GLU A 91 -1.12 8.14 14.47
N ASP A 92 -1.17 8.81 13.32
CA ASP A 92 -2.05 9.96 13.07
C ASP A 92 -3.36 9.60 12.38
N GLY A 93 -3.62 8.31 12.16
CA GLY A 93 -4.82 7.81 11.51
C GLY A 93 -4.56 6.66 10.55
N ARG A 94 -5.39 6.55 9.52
CA ARG A 94 -5.24 5.58 8.45
C ARG A 94 -4.90 6.28 7.15
N TRP A 95 -4.07 5.64 6.35
CA TRP A 95 -3.72 6.14 5.03
C TRP A 95 -4.40 5.33 3.95
N LEU A 96 -5.00 6.02 3.02
CA LEU A 96 -5.67 5.46 1.86
C LEU A 96 -5.03 5.96 0.58
N ASP A 97 -4.69 5.04 -0.29
CA ASP A 97 -4.29 5.28 -1.67
C ASP A 97 -5.17 4.46 -2.61
N VAL A 98 -5.88 5.10 -3.51
CA VAL A 98 -6.69 4.42 -4.53
C VAL A 98 -6.10 4.72 -5.91
N PRO A 99 -5.82 3.72 -6.75
CA PRO A 99 -6.09 2.28 -6.63
C PRO A 99 -4.99 1.45 -5.94
N GLY A 100 -3.92 2.06 -5.43
CA GLY A 100 -2.76 1.34 -4.89
C GLY A 100 -3.09 0.39 -3.73
N CYS A 101 -4.10 0.71 -2.93
CA CYS A 101 -4.59 -0.16 -1.85
C CYS A 101 -5.16 -1.52 -2.32
N PHE A 102 -5.29 -1.73 -3.61
CA PHE A 102 -5.67 -3.01 -4.21
C PHE A 102 -4.48 -3.80 -4.77
N ALA A 103 -3.24 -3.35 -4.55
CA ALA A 103 -2.07 -4.17 -4.83
C ALA A 103 -2.04 -5.35 -3.85
N ASN A 104 -2.13 -6.58 -4.34
CA ASN A 104 -2.15 -7.77 -3.49
C ASN A 104 -0.77 -8.07 -2.89
N HIS A 105 -0.77 -8.82 -1.78
CA HIS A 105 0.44 -9.28 -1.14
C HIS A 105 1.16 -10.36 -1.96
N SER A 106 2.50 -10.27 -1.98
CA SER A 106 3.40 -11.36 -2.31
C SER A 106 4.61 -11.35 -1.38
N CYS A 107 5.07 -12.54 -0.96
CA CYS A 107 6.31 -12.70 -0.21
C CYS A 107 7.56 -12.48 -1.09
N VAL A 108 7.38 -12.51 -2.43
CA VAL A 108 8.39 -12.12 -3.44
C VAL A 108 7.74 -11.07 -4.34
N PRO A 109 7.56 -9.83 -3.84
CA PRO A 109 6.83 -8.80 -4.57
C PRO A 109 7.63 -8.32 -5.77
N ASN A 110 6.93 -7.86 -6.81
CA ASN A 110 7.57 -7.21 -7.95
C ASN A 110 7.70 -5.70 -7.80
N THR A 111 7.22 -5.15 -6.67
CA THR A 111 7.34 -3.71 -6.36
C THR A 111 7.72 -3.46 -4.90
N ALA A 112 8.26 -2.27 -4.65
CA ALA A 112 8.49 -1.73 -3.32
C ALA A 112 7.80 -0.36 -3.17
N SER A 113 7.36 -0.07 -1.94
CA SER A 113 6.81 1.24 -1.58
C SER A 113 7.89 2.10 -0.93
N VAL A 114 8.17 3.26 -1.52
CA VAL A 114 9.17 4.22 -1.05
C VAL A 114 8.44 5.43 -0.48
N PHE A 115 8.48 5.57 0.83
CA PHE A 115 7.83 6.68 1.53
C PHE A 115 8.71 7.92 1.52
N GLN A 116 8.10 9.08 1.21
CA GLN A 116 8.76 10.36 1.14
C GLN A 116 8.17 11.35 2.14
N ASP A 117 9.05 12.10 2.79
CA ASP A 117 8.69 13.25 3.62
C ASP A 117 9.24 14.55 3.02
N PRO A 118 8.60 15.10 1.98
CA PRO A 118 9.07 16.31 1.32
C PRO A 118 9.03 17.54 2.23
N SER A 119 8.31 17.47 3.35
CA SER A 119 8.23 18.56 4.33
C SER A 119 9.32 18.52 5.39
N GLY A 120 10.02 17.37 5.55
CA GLY A 120 11.01 17.14 6.59
C GLY A 120 10.43 17.16 8.01
N CYS A 121 9.13 16.97 8.15
CA CYS A 121 8.46 16.98 9.48
C CYS A 121 8.53 15.62 10.21
N GLY A 122 9.20 14.64 9.64
CA GLY A 122 9.30 13.29 10.17
C GLY A 122 8.09 12.41 9.89
N ARG A 123 7.19 12.84 9.00
CA ARG A 123 5.98 12.09 8.60
C ARG A 123 5.88 12.04 7.09
N PRO A 124 5.77 10.87 6.48
CA PRO A 124 5.60 10.78 5.04
C PRO A 124 4.23 11.33 4.63
N SER A 125 4.18 11.97 3.48
CA SER A 125 2.94 12.47 2.88
C SER A 125 2.77 12.01 1.43
N VAL A 126 3.83 11.47 0.86
CA VAL A 126 3.87 10.92 -0.50
C VAL A 126 4.52 9.56 -0.44
N TYR A 127 4.06 8.63 -1.27
CA TYR A 127 4.84 7.45 -1.54
C TYR A 127 4.90 7.14 -3.03
N ASP A 128 6.01 6.52 -3.41
CA ASP A 128 6.21 5.98 -4.75
C ASP A 128 6.10 4.46 -4.70
N GLN A 129 5.38 3.89 -5.66
CA GLN A 129 5.42 2.47 -5.94
C GLN A 129 6.47 2.25 -7.04
N VAL A 130 7.54 1.53 -6.71
CA VAL A 130 8.70 1.35 -7.58
C VAL A 130 8.81 -0.11 -8.02
N ALA A 131 9.01 -0.34 -9.31
CA ALA A 131 9.24 -1.68 -9.85
C ALA A 131 10.60 -2.23 -9.38
N LEU A 132 10.61 -3.41 -8.78
CA LEU A 132 11.83 -4.14 -8.37
C LEU A 132 12.43 -4.96 -9.51
N VAL A 133 11.55 -5.44 -10.37
CA VAL A 133 11.88 -6.25 -11.56
C VAL A 133 11.13 -5.70 -12.76
N GLU A 134 11.42 -6.21 -13.94
CA GLU A 134 10.61 -5.91 -15.13
C GLU A 134 9.19 -6.43 -14.94
N ILE A 135 8.19 -5.56 -15.18
CA ILE A 135 6.76 -5.90 -15.12
C ILE A 135 6.18 -5.69 -16.52
N LEU A 136 5.55 -6.72 -17.06
CA LEU A 136 4.96 -6.69 -18.42
C LEU A 136 3.48 -6.33 -18.38
N PRO A 137 2.91 -5.83 -19.49
CA PRO A 137 1.46 -5.64 -19.59
C PRO A 137 0.72 -6.94 -19.28
N GLY A 138 -0.21 -6.90 -18.34
CA GLY A 138 -0.97 -8.05 -17.89
C GLY A 138 -0.45 -8.70 -16.62
N ASP A 139 0.77 -8.38 -16.17
CA ASP A 139 1.29 -8.87 -14.90
C ASP A 139 0.58 -8.19 -13.74
N GLN A 140 0.34 -8.94 -12.68
CA GLN A 140 -0.19 -8.40 -11.44
C GLN A 140 0.93 -7.62 -10.72
N ILE A 141 0.58 -6.43 -10.24
CA ILE A 141 1.46 -5.61 -9.40
C ILE A 141 1.23 -6.04 -7.95
N THR A 142 2.31 -6.43 -7.27
CA THR A 142 2.27 -6.97 -5.91
C THR A 142 3.23 -6.22 -4.99
N CYS A 143 2.87 -6.10 -3.72
CA CYS A 143 3.72 -5.54 -2.67
C CYS A 143 3.80 -6.48 -1.47
N ASP A 144 4.75 -6.23 -0.56
CA ASP A 144 4.86 -6.99 0.69
C ASP A 144 4.15 -6.23 1.82
N TYR A 145 3.03 -6.76 2.28
CA TYR A 145 2.22 -6.14 3.34
C TYR A 145 2.97 -6.01 4.66
N THR A 146 3.92 -6.90 4.93
CA THR A 146 4.73 -6.84 6.15
C THR A 146 5.57 -5.56 6.26
N ARG A 147 5.75 -4.81 5.16
CA ARG A 147 6.48 -3.53 5.18
C ARG A 147 5.68 -2.40 5.79
N PHE A 148 4.38 -2.54 5.87
CA PHE A 148 3.47 -1.52 6.38
C PHE A 148 3.05 -1.74 7.82
N ASP A 149 3.06 -3.00 8.28
CA ASP A 149 2.53 -3.41 9.58
C ASP A 149 3.59 -4.20 10.37
N TRP A 150 3.71 -3.88 11.65
CA TRP A 150 4.60 -4.60 12.56
C TRP A 150 4.01 -5.94 13.06
N GLY A 151 2.69 -6.09 13.01
CA GLY A 151 1.92 -7.22 13.55
C GLY A 151 1.06 -6.85 14.76
N ASP A 152 1.02 -5.56 15.15
CA ASP A 152 0.19 -5.10 16.27
C ASP A 152 -1.23 -4.70 15.82
N ASP A 153 -1.42 -4.45 14.53
CA ASP A 153 -2.66 -3.91 13.96
C ASP A 153 -3.64 -5.00 13.49
N GLY A 154 -3.31 -6.27 13.76
CA GLY A 154 -4.19 -7.41 13.50
C GLY A 154 -4.18 -7.91 12.06
N LEU A 155 -3.16 -7.57 11.28
CA LEU A 155 -2.92 -8.16 9.98
C LEU A 155 -2.46 -9.61 10.18
N GLU A 156 -3.38 -10.57 10.10
CA GLU A 156 -3.05 -11.99 10.15
C GLU A 156 -3.82 -12.75 9.07
N PHE A 157 -3.11 -13.45 8.21
CA PHE A 157 -3.72 -14.32 7.19
C PHE A 157 -2.73 -15.36 6.64
N ASP A 158 -3.26 -16.50 6.18
CA ASP A 158 -2.50 -17.50 5.44
C ASP A 158 -2.19 -16.97 4.02
N CYS A 159 -0.90 -16.81 3.71
CA CYS A 159 -0.47 -16.32 2.42
C CYS A 159 -0.72 -17.35 1.31
N GLN A 160 -1.29 -16.89 0.21
CA GLN A 160 -1.58 -17.68 -0.98
C GLN A 160 -0.84 -17.18 -2.23
N CYS A 161 0.32 -16.50 -2.05
CA CYS A 161 1.06 -15.92 -3.18
C CYS A 161 1.63 -16.98 -4.14
N GLY A 162 1.76 -18.24 -3.70
CA GLY A 162 2.27 -19.33 -4.53
C GLY A 162 3.78 -19.33 -4.75
N GLU A 163 4.50 -18.41 -4.13
CA GLU A 163 5.95 -18.27 -4.26
C GLU A 163 6.69 -19.37 -3.50
N THR A 164 7.83 -19.81 -4.04
CA THR A 164 8.69 -20.81 -3.36
C THR A 164 9.22 -20.32 -2.03
N ALA A 165 9.48 -19.00 -1.91
CA ALA A 165 9.93 -18.34 -0.68
C ALA A 165 8.75 -17.73 0.11
N CYS A 166 7.55 -18.33 0.04
CA CYS A 166 6.38 -17.87 0.78
C CYS A 166 6.62 -17.99 2.29
N TYR A 167 6.26 -16.94 3.04
CA TYR A 167 6.38 -16.92 4.50
C TYR A 167 5.34 -17.80 5.20
N GLY A 168 4.28 -18.20 4.49
CA GLY A 168 3.17 -18.97 5.04
C GLY A 168 2.16 -18.08 5.75
N LEU A 169 2.26 -17.96 7.06
CA LEU A 169 1.47 -17.02 7.84
C LEU A 169 2.05 -15.60 7.71
N ILE A 170 1.22 -14.64 7.45
CA ILE A 170 1.55 -13.21 7.48
C ILE A 170 0.91 -12.62 8.74
N ASP A 171 1.75 -12.18 9.66
CA ASP A 171 1.38 -11.55 10.94
C ASP A 171 2.19 -10.25 11.20
N GLY A 172 2.60 -9.61 10.11
CA GLY A 172 3.40 -8.39 10.12
C GLY A 172 4.90 -8.62 10.13
N PHE A 173 5.67 -7.53 10.12
CA PHE A 173 7.12 -7.56 10.05
C PHE A 173 7.77 -8.21 11.27
N GLY A 174 7.20 -8.00 12.46
CA GLY A 174 7.70 -8.54 13.72
C GLY A 174 7.72 -10.07 13.77
N GLY A 175 6.79 -10.73 13.06
CA GLY A 175 6.68 -12.18 12.95
C GLY A 175 7.63 -12.83 11.96
N LEU A 176 8.26 -12.04 11.08
CA LEU A 176 9.17 -12.58 10.07
C LEU A 176 10.46 -13.17 10.70
N PRO A 177 11.06 -14.19 10.07
CA PRO A 177 12.36 -14.70 10.48
C PRO A 177 13.43 -13.60 10.50
N PRO A 178 14.37 -13.58 11.48
CA PRO A 178 15.33 -12.49 11.64
C PRO A 178 16.15 -12.16 10.40
N HIS A 179 16.54 -13.16 9.61
CA HIS A 179 17.29 -12.94 8.38
C HIS A 179 16.47 -12.24 7.28
N ILE A 180 15.15 -12.45 7.26
CA ILE A 180 14.24 -11.74 6.37
C ILE A 180 14.04 -10.30 6.85
N GLN A 181 13.87 -10.10 8.17
CA GLN A 181 13.79 -8.77 8.76
C GLN A 181 15.01 -7.92 8.43
N GLU A 182 16.23 -8.48 8.52
CA GLU A 182 17.47 -7.78 8.19
C GLU A 182 17.56 -7.37 6.72
N GLN A 183 17.15 -8.26 5.81
CA GLN A 183 17.16 -7.98 4.37
C GLN A 183 16.15 -6.92 3.97
N ALA A 184 15.11 -6.79 4.75
CA ALA A 184 13.92 -6.02 4.40
C ALA A 184 13.82 -4.67 5.13
N ALA A 185 14.66 -4.43 6.13
CA ALA A 185 14.56 -3.28 7.03
C ALA A 185 14.61 -1.92 6.33
N ASP A 186 15.35 -1.80 5.24
CA ASP A 186 15.49 -0.55 4.49
C ASP A 186 14.23 -0.18 3.66
N THR A 187 13.29 -1.13 3.54
CA THR A 187 12.04 -0.94 2.77
C THR A 187 10.80 -0.79 3.65
N LEU A 188 10.99 -0.66 4.96
CA LEU A 188 9.89 -0.49 5.91
C LEU A 188 9.25 0.88 5.79
N ALA A 189 7.94 0.94 6.02
CA ALA A 189 7.26 2.18 6.33
C ALA A 189 7.86 2.83 7.59
N MET A 190 7.83 4.16 7.64
CA MET A 190 8.61 4.92 8.64
C MET A 190 8.34 4.50 10.09
N GLU A 191 7.11 4.12 10.44
CA GLU A 191 6.80 3.68 11.81
C GLU A 191 7.46 2.35 12.15
N ALA A 192 7.34 1.37 11.26
CA ALA A 192 8.03 0.08 11.41
C ALA A 192 9.55 0.26 11.40
N GLN A 193 10.07 1.21 10.62
CA GLN A 193 11.48 1.56 10.57
C GLN A 193 11.99 2.17 11.90
N ARG A 194 11.22 3.08 12.51
CA ARG A 194 11.53 3.63 13.84
C ARG A 194 11.57 2.53 14.90
N ARG A 195 10.58 1.64 14.90
CA ARG A 195 10.50 0.52 15.84
C ARG A 195 11.67 -0.44 15.65
N TRP A 196 12.03 -0.75 14.41
CA TRP A 196 13.20 -1.54 14.09
C TRP A 196 14.50 -0.92 14.65
N ALA A 197 14.71 0.38 14.43
CA ALA A 197 15.86 1.10 14.93
C ALA A 197 15.95 1.10 16.47
N LEU A 198 14.81 1.25 17.16
CA LEU A 198 14.75 1.19 18.64
C LEU A 198 15.15 -0.20 19.16
N LEU A 199 14.67 -1.26 18.55
CA LEU A 199 15.02 -2.63 18.98
C LEU A 199 16.49 -2.96 18.76
N ARG A 200 17.12 -2.43 17.70
CA ARG A 200 18.57 -2.61 17.46
C ARG A 200 19.46 -1.70 18.30
N GLY A 201 18.97 -0.54 18.71
CA GLY A 201 19.69 0.37 19.61
C GLY A 201 19.72 -0.08 21.08
N GLN A 202 18.95 -1.12 21.41
CA GLN A 202 18.94 -1.74 22.75
C GLN A 202 19.84 -2.98 22.87
N GLN A 203 20.50 -3.39 21.82
CA GLN A 203 21.50 -4.46 21.78
C GLN A 203 22.92 -3.87 21.84
#